data_7639d9cfba6ede4dcaf7228a8ae2af80
#
_entry.id   7639d9cfba6ede4dcaf7228a8ae2af80
#
_cell.length_a   1.000
_cell.length_b   1.000
_cell.length_c   1.000
_cell.angle_alpha   90.00
_cell.angle_beta   90.00
_cell.angle_gamma   90.00
#
_symmetry.space_group_name_H-M   'P 1'
#
loop_
_entity.id
_entity.type
_entity.pdbx_description
1 polymer ?
#
loop_
_entity_poly.entity_id
_entity_poly.type
_entity_poly.pdbx_seq_one_letter_code
_entity_poly.pdbx_strand_id
1 'polypeptide(L)'
;MCIRDRTSSFEIGACVTLSKFEELCREFFSPFLDTIIRFGSPQIRTAATVGGNLGTSSPIGDLAPLFFVLEAELSLLGPKGERTIPIKDFFKGYRKNALKRNELIYKVKVPKTKKEDSIFSWKLSKRYDQDISTLSLAAKLKMDKNHTIENIILSAGGVGPTPLLLDKTSKLLKDSNLRFNQNALLTALNHDISPISDLRGTA
;
A
#
# COMPACT_ATOMS: atom_id res chain seq x y z
N MET A 1 1.05 -21.72 -6.08
CA MET A 1 1.93 -20.59 -5.78
C MET A 1 1.68 -20.17 -4.34
N CYS A 2 2.72 -19.90 -3.58
CA CYS A 2 2.66 -19.91 -2.12
C CYS A 2 3.12 -18.59 -1.53
N ILE A 3 2.73 -18.37 -0.30
CA ILE A 3 3.38 -17.47 0.62
C ILE A 3 4.50 -18.27 1.28
N ARG A 4 5.71 -17.71 1.31
CA ARG A 4 6.86 -18.29 2.01
C ARG A 4 7.23 -17.36 3.16
N ASP A 5 7.17 -17.89 4.36
CA ASP A 5 7.70 -17.22 5.55
C ASP A 5 9.23 -17.40 5.58
N ARG A 6 9.95 -16.28 5.60
CA ARG A 6 11.40 -16.20 5.75
C ARG A 6 11.73 -15.58 7.10
N THR A 7 12.96 -15.66 7.52
CA THR A 7 13.41 -15.10 8.80
C THR A 7 13.06 -13.61 8.93
N SER A 8 13.28 -12.81 7.88
CA SER A 8 13.11 -11.34 7.90
C SER A 8 12.01 -10.80 6.99
N SER A 9 11.34 -11.65 6.20
CA SER A 9 10.35 -11.20 5.21
C SER A 9 9.37 -12.30 4.84
N PHE A 10 8.23 -11.92 4.27
CA PHE A 10 7.32 -12.80 3.55
C PHE A 10 7.58 -12.67 2.04
N GLU A 11 7.67 -13.79 1.34
CA GLU A 11 7.64 -13.82 -0.12
C GLU A 11 6.24 -14.26 -0.58
N ILE A 12 5.51 -13.36 -1.20
CA ILE A 12 4.12 -13.56 -1.64
C ILE A 12 4.12 -13.67 -3.16
N GLY A 13 3.84 -14.86 -3.70
CA GLY A 13 3.77 -15.07 -5.14
C GLY A 13 2.66 -14.21 -5.78
N ALA A 14 2.88 -13.72 -6.98
CA ALA A 14 1.94 -12.82 -7.67
C ALA A 14 0.53 -13.42 -7.87
N CYS A 15 0.42 -14.73 -8.03
CA CYS A 15 -0.87 -15.42 -8.16
C CYS A 15 -1.47 -15.87 -6.80
N VAL A 16 -0.93 -15.43 -5.66
CA VAL A 16 -1.60 -15.60 -4.37
C VAL A 16 -2.92 -14.82 -4.43
N THR A 17 -4.02 -15.50 -4.15
CA THR A 17 -5.35 -14.90 -4.15
C THR A 17 -5.51 -13.94 -2.98
N LEU A 18 -6.42 -12.98 -3.10
CA LEU A 18 -6.68 -12.05 -1.99
C LEU A 18 -7.28 -12.75 -0.79
N SER A 19 -8.03 -13.85 -0.96
CA SER A 19 -8.48 -14.68 0.17
C SER A 19 -7.31 -15.29 0.92
N LYS A 20 -6.26 -15.78 0.21
CA LYS A 20 -5.05 -16.31 0.86
C LYS A 20 -4.20 -15.21 1.48
N PHE A 21 -4.17 -14.02 0.89
CA PHE A 21 -3.52 -12.84 1.47
C PHE A 21 -4.27 -12.33 2.71
N GLU A 22 -5.61 -12.45 2.73
CA GLU A 22 -6.44 -12.16 3.91
C GLU A 22 -6.04 -13.02 5.11
N GLU A 23 -5.80 -14.34 4.91
CA GLU A 23 -5.32 -15.25 5.96
C GLU A 23 -3.97 -14.77 6.54
N LEU A 24 -3.03 -14.37 5.67
CA LEU A 24 -1.74 -13.79 6.09
C LEU A 24 -1.94 -12.50 6.90
N CYS A 25 -2.87 -11.64 6.46
CA CYS A 25 -3.17 -10.40 7.19
C CYS A 25 -3.76 -10.69 8.58
N ARG A 26 -4.60 -11.71 8.73
CA ARG A 26 -5.15 -12.09 10.06
C ARG A 26 -4.04 -12.42 11.06
N GLU A 27 -2.99 -13.06 10.60
CA GLU A 27 -1.92 -13.55 11.45
C GLU A 27 -0.83 -12.49 11.71
N PHE A 28 -0.42 -11.76 10.66
CA PHE A 28 0.79 -10.91 10.72
C PHE A 28 0.54 -9.42 10.48
N PHE A 29 -0.58 -9.06 9.85
CA PHE A 29 -0.90 -7.68 9.47
C PHE A 29 -2.35 -7.34 9.81
N SER A 30 -2.79 -7.70 11.00
CA SER A 30 -4.19 -7.55 11.43
C SER A 30 -4.79 -6.14 11.20
N PRO A 31 -4.04 -5.01 11.33
CA PRO A 31 -4.58 -3.70 11.00
C PRO A 31 -4.95 -3.50 9.53
N PHE A 32 -4.46 -4.34 8.60
CA PHE A 32 -4.84 -4.29 7.19
C PHE A 32 -6.10 -5.10 6.87
N LEU A 33 -6.56 -5.88 7.83
CA LEU A 33 -7.64 -6.83 7.60
C LEU A 33 -8.93 -6.14 7.14
N ASP A 34 -9.32 -5.01 7.77
CA ASP A 34 -10.54 -4.28 7.38
C ASP A 34 -10.50 -3.85 5.90
N THR A 35 -9.36 -3.33 5.44
CA THR A 35 -9.19 -2.96 4.04
C THR A 35 -9.34 -4.17 3.11
N ILE A 36 -8.77 -5.32 3.49
CA ILE A 36 -8.76 -6.52 2.65
C ILE A 36 -10.14 -7.20 2.61
N ILE A 37 -10.84 -7.33 3.72
CA ILE A 37 -12.17 -7.95 3.74
C ILE A 37 -13.21 -7.13 2.95
N ARG A 38 -13.02 -5.81 2.88
CA ARG A 38 -13.86 -4.89 2.10
C ARG A 38 -13.46 -4.80 0.62
N PHE A 39 -12.43 -5.55 0.19
CA PHE A 39 -12.05 -5.65 -1.20
C PHE A 39 -13.00 -6.60 -1.93
N GLY A 40 -13.92 -6.04 -2.72
CA GLY A 40 -14.90 -6.84 -3.45
C GLY A 40 -15.68 -7.81 -2.57
N SER A 41 -16.29 -8.81 -3.20
CA SER A 41 -16.96 -9.90 -2.49
C SER A 41 -15.98 -11.05 -2.16
N PRO A 42 -16.37 -12.02 -1.29
CA PRO A 42 -15.58 -13.23 -1.09
C PRO A 42 -15.27 -13.96 -2.41
N GLN A 43 -16.23 -14.04 -3.34
CA GLN A 43 -16.05 -14.66 -4.67
C GLN A 43 -14.99 -13.92 -5.50
N ILE A 44 -14.97 -12.59 -5.43
CA ILE A 44 -13.93 -11.79 -6.09
C ILE A 44 -12.57 -12.06 -5.45
N ARG A 45 -12.47 -12.10 -4.13
CA ARG A 45 -11.19 -12.33 -3.45
C ARG A 45 -10.60 -13.72 -3.69
N THR A 46 -11.42 -14.74 -3.97
CA THR A 46 -10.92 -16.08 -4.33
C THR A 46 -10.30 -16.14 -5.72
N ALA A 47 -10.67 -15.22 -6.62
CA ALA A 47 -10.15 -15.15 -7.99
C ALA A 47 -9.11 -14.04 -8.19
N ALA A 48 -9.30 -12.88 -7.55
CA ALA A 48 -8.36 -11.76 -7.61
C ALA A 48 -7.03 -12.11 -6.93
N THR A 49 -5.93 -11.66 -7.50
CA THR A 49 -4.57 -11.96 -7.03
C THR A 49 -3.81 -10.71 -6.62
N VAL A 50 -2.81 -10.90 -5.76
CA VAL A 50 -1.91 -9.81 -5.33
C VAL A 50 -1.22 -9.17 -6.54
N GLY A 51 -0.62 -9.97 -7.41
CA GLY A 51 0.05 -9.46 -8.62
C GLY A 51 -0.91 -8.83 -9.62
N GLY A 52 -2.13 -9.38 -9.74
CA GLY A 52 -3.18 -8.81 -10.59
C GLY A 52 -3.61 -7.41 -10.12
N ASN A 53 -3.83 -7.21 -8.82
CA ASN A 53 -4.16 -5.91 -8.25
C ASN A 53 -3.04 -4.87 -8.52
N LEU A 54 -1.78 -5.22 -8.25
CA LEU A 54 -0.64 -4.32 -8.50
C LEU A 54 -0.43 -4.05 -9.99
N GLY A 55 -0.54 -5.09 -10.83
CA GLY A 55 -0.32 -5.01 -12.28
C GLY A 55 -1.30 -4.10 -13.02
N THR A 56 -2.52 -3.92 -12.50
CA THR A 56 -3.49 -2.95 -13.06
C THR A 56 -3.01 -1.51 -12.94
N SER A 57 -2.08 -1.23 -12.04
CA SER A 57 -1.53 0.10 -11.74
C SER A 57 -2.62 1.16 -11.53
N SER A 58 -3.70 0.75 -10.89
CA SER A 58 -4.81 1.65 -10.57
C SER A 58 -4.40 2.64 -9.48
N PRO A 59 -4.71 3.95 -9.63
CA PRO A 59 -4.47 4.93 -8.58
C PRO A 59 -5.25 4.66 -7.29
N ILE A 60 -6.31 3.84 -7.38
CA ILE A 60 -7.19 3.46 -6.27
C ILE A 60 -7.06 1.97 -5.92
N GLY A 61 -5.95 1.33 -6.30
CA GLY A 61 -5.66 -0.05 -5.92
C GLY A 61 -5.36 -0.16 -4.43
N ASP A 62 -6.14 -0.95 -3.70
CA ASP A 62 -6.07 -1.02 -2.23
C ASP A 62 -4.75 -1.59 -1.69
N LEU A 63 -4.07 -2.46 -2.44
CA LEU A 63 -2.84 -3.10 -1.95
C LEU A 63 -1.61 -2.19 -2.01
N ALA A 64 -1.55 -1.27 -2.97
CA ALA A 64 -0.35 -0.46 -3.16
C ALA A 64 0.01 0.40 -1.93
N PRO A 65 -0.93 1.15 -1.30
CA PRO A 65 -0.63 1.89 -0.08
C PRO A 65 -0.13 1.00 1.06
N LEU A 66 -0.70 -0.20 1.22
CA LEU A 66 -0.29 -1.16 2.25
C LEU A 66 1.16 -1.61 2.04
N PHE A 67 1.51 -1.99 0.82
CA PHE A 67 2.87 -2.42 0.49
C PHE A 67 3.89 -1.27 0.50
N PHE A 68 3.47 -0.03 0.25
CA PHE A 68 4.34 1.15 0.33
C PHE A 68 4.83 1.36 1.76
N VAL A 69 3.93 1.36 2.75
CA VAL A 69 4.32 1.56 4.16
C VAL A 69 5.10 0.39 4.72
N LEU A 70 4.93 -0.81 4.16
CA LEU A 70 5.74 -1.98 4.48
C LEU A 70 7.09 -2.01 3.75
N GLU A 71 7.38 -1.02 2.89
CA GLU A 71 8.63 -0.92 2.12
C GLU A 71 8.90 -2.19 1.30
N ALA A 72 7.83 -2.74 0.72
CA ALA A 72 7.91 -3.97 -0.04
C ALA A 72 8.73 -3.82 -1.33
N GLU A 73 9.27 -4.93 -1.80
CA GLU A 73 9.99 -5.04 -3.07
C GLU A 73 9.21 -5.94 -4.04
N LEU A 74 9.23 -5.60 -5.32
CA LEU A 74 8.68 -6.43 -6.38
C LEU A 74 9.78 -7.16 -7.12
N SER A 75 9.66 -8.48 -7.21
CA SER A 75 10.44 -9.28 -8.15
C SER A 75 9.68 -9.38 -9.47
N LEU A 76 10.32 -8.92 -10.52
CA LEU A 76 9.83 -8.95 -11.90
C LEU A 76 10.62 -10.00 -12.68
N LEU A 77 9.92 -10.90 -13.36
CA LEU A 77 10.53 -11.99 -14.12
C LEU A 77 10.31 -11.78 -15.62
N GLY A 78 11.37 -11.85 -16.38
CA GLY A 78 11.36 -11.75 -17.83
C GLY A 78 12.36 -12.69 -18.49
N PRO A 79 12.52 -12.63 -19.82
CA PRO A 79 13.43 -13.52 -20.57
C PRO A 79 14.90 -13.43 -20.14
N LYS A 80 15.29 -12.30 -19.53
CA LYS A 80 16.66 -12.07 -19.04
C LYS A 80 16.85 -12.45 -17.57
N GLY A 81 15.85 -13.09 -16.94
CA GLY A 81 15.86 -13.48 -15.54
C GLY A 81 15.03 -12.56 -14.64
N GLU A 82 15.26 -12.70 -13.33
CA GLU A 82 14.56 -11.96 -12.27
C GLU A 82 15.31 -10.65 -11.97
N ARG A 83 14.56 -9.57 -11.77
CA ARG A 83 15.06 -8.31 -11.21
C ARG A 83 14.13 -7.83 -10.11
N THR A 84 14.68 -7.13 -9.13
CA THR A 84 13.94 -6.58 -8.00
C THR A 84 13.93 -5.06 -8.06
N ILE A 85 12.80 -4.46 -7.71
CA ILE A 85 12.63 -3.02 -7.58
C ILE A 85 11.84 -2.71 -6.31
N PRO A 86 12.08 -1.58 -5.62
CA PRO A 86 11.18 -1.08 -4.59
C PRO A 86 9.79 -0.86 -5.16
N ILE A 87 8.75 -1.19 -4.40
CA ILE A 87 7.37 -1.06 -4.90
C ILE A 87 7.01 0.38 -5.26
N LYS A 88 7.55 1.38 -4.57
CA LYS A 88 7.37 2.80 -4.87
C LYS A 88 7.82 3.18 -6.29
N ASP A 89 8.77 2.45 -6.85
CA ASP A 89 9.31 2.69 -8.17
C ASP A 89 8.54 1.95 -9.28
N PHE A 90 7.53 1.16 -8.90
CA PHE A 90 6.76 0.38 -9.86
C PHE A 90 5.73 1.22 -10.62
N PHE A 91 5.05 2.15 -9.95
CA PHE A 91 3.98 2.97 -10.54
C PHE A 91 4.58 4.19 -11.23
N LYS A 92 4.39 4.31 -12.56
CA LYS A 92 5.01 5.36 -13.39
C LYS A 92 4.04 6.44 -13.89
N GLY A 93 2.76 6.29 -13.61
CA GLY A 93 1.69 7.20 -14.03
C GLY A 93 0.35 6.49 -14.08
N TYR A 94 -0.68 7.19 -14.51
CA TYR A 94 -2.03 6.64 -14.57
C TYR A 94 -2.05 5.36 -15.42
N ARG A 95 -2.31 4.22 -14.77
CA ARG A 95 -2.30 2.86 -15.35
C ARG A 95 -1.01 2.51 -16.10
N LYS A 96 0.12 3.10 -15.71
CA LYS A 96 1.45 2.79 -16.24
C LYS A 96 2.35 2.26 -15.13
N ASN A 97 3.16 1.27 -15.45
CA ASN A 97 4.08 0.64 -14.51
C ASN A 97 5.47 0.39 -15.12
N ALA A 98 6.37 -0.12 -14.30
CA ALA A 98 7.76 -0.35 -14.64
C ALA A 98 8.03 -1.70 -15.32
N LEU A 99 7.00 -2.49 -15.66
CA LEU A 99 7.17 -3.73 -16.42
C LEU A 99 7.71 -3.41 -17.83
N LYS A 100 8.76 -4.12 -18.21
CA LYS A 100 9.24 -4.12 -19.57
C LYS A 100 8.41 -5.11 -20.42
N ARG A 101 8.58 -5.03 -21.74
CA ARG A 101 7.96 -6.01 -22.64
C ARG A 101 8.39 -7.44 -22.27
N ASN A 102 7.43 -8.33 -22.15
CA ASN A 102 7.63 -9.73 -21.75
C ASN A 102 8.10 -9.92 -20.28
N GLU A 103 7.91 -8.94 -19.40
CA GLU A 103 8.05 -9.13 -17.96
C GLU A 103 6.69 -9.34 -17.29
N LEU A 104 6.70 -10.05 -16.18
CA LEU A 104 5.55 -10.21 -15.31
C LEU A 104 5.96 -9.98 -13.84
N ILE A 105 4.99 -9.64 -12.99
CA ILE A 105 5.20 -9.64 -11.55
C ILE A 105 5.31 -11.10 -11.12
N TYR A 106 6.43 -11.47 -10.51
CA TYR A 106 6.68 -12.83 -10.04
C TYR A 106 6.28 -13.00 -8.59
N LYS A 107 6.75 -12.11 -7.72
CA LYS A 107 6.43 -12.10 -6.28
C LYS A 107 6.59 -10.72 -5.68
N VAL A 108 5.97 -10.53 -4.52
CA VAL A 108 6.17 -9.39 -3.62
C VAL A 108 6.94 -9.89 -2.42
N LYS A 109 8.03 -9.22 -2.10
CA LYS A 109 8.78 -9.46 -0.87
C LYS A 109 8.41 -8.38 0.13
N VAL A 110 7.85 -8.77 1.26
CA VAL A 110 7.35 -7.87 2.31
C VAL A 110 8.21 -8.06 3.55
N PRO A 111 8.96 -7.05 3.99
CA PRO A 111 9.70 -7.10 5.26
C PRO A 111 8.75 -7.38 6.43
N LYS A 112 9.19 -8.18 7.39
CA LYS A 112 8.46 -8.35 8.65
C LYS A 112 8.52 -7.04 9.44
N THR A 113 7.38 -6.62 9.96
CA THR A 113 7.30 -5.47 10.86
C THR A 113 8.00 -5.80 12.18
N LYS A 114 8.66 -4.82 12.75
CA LYS A 114 9.26 -4.95 14.08
C LYS A 114 8.17 -4.85 15.14
N LYS A 115 8.45 -5.37 16.33
CA LYS A 115 7.48 -5.36 17.45
C LYS A 115 7.09 -3.93 17.88
N GLU A 116 8.02 -2.99 17.71
CA GLU A 116 7.82 -1.57 18.02
C GLU A 116 7.09 -0.78 16.93
N ASP A 117 6.89 -1.36 15.73
CA ASP A 117 6.16 -0.71 14.65
C ASP A 117 4.65 -0.88 14.85
N SER A 118 3.93 0.21 14.77
CA SER A 118 2.47 0.22 14.68
C SER A 118 2.07 0.47 13.22
N ILE A 119 1.18 -0.36 12.69
CA ILE A 119 0.67 -0.22 11.33
C ILE A 119 -0.83 0.05 11.36
N PHE A 120 -1.32 0.79 10.40
CA PHE A 120 -2.73 1.15 10.27
C PHE A 120 -3.13 1.19 8.81
N SER A 121 -4.42 0.94 8.55
CA SER A 121 -5.00 1.20 7.24
C SER A 121 -6.44 1.68 7.35
N TRP A 122 -6.84 2.47 6.37
CA TRP A 122 -8.21 2.97 6.24
C TRP A 122 -8.64 2.91 4.78
N LYS A 123 -9.85 2.44 4.56
CA LYS A 123 -10.51 2.45 3.27
C LYS A 123 -11.78 3.30 3.37
N LEU A 124 -11.83 4.35 2.58
CA LEU A 124 -13.03 5.16 2.40
C LEU A 124 -13.64 4.85 1.05
N SER A 125 -14.94 4.58 1.03
CA SER A 125 -15.73 4.29 -0.17
C SER A 125 -17.16 4.79 0.02
N LYS A 126 -17.91 4.98 -1.06
CA LYS A 126 -19.30 5.46 -0.99
C LYS A 126 -20.23 4.46 -0.29
N ARG A 127 -20.00 3.17 -0.50
CA ARG A 127 -20.65 2.08 0.22
C ARG A 127 -19.64 1.38 1.11
N TYR A 128 -20.11 0.83 2.22
CA TYR A 128 -19.22 0.14 3.14
C TYR A 128 -18.57 -1.09 2.50
N ASP A 129 -19.36 -1.87 1.77
CA ASP A 129 -18.96 -3.16 1.24
C ASP A 129 -19.01 -3.19 -0.30
N GLN A 130 -18.20 -4.04 -0.91
CA GLN A 130 -18.14 -4.29 -2.35
C GLN A 130 -18.02 -3.04 -3.22
N ASP A 131 -17.31 -2.04 -2.72
CA ASP A 131 -17.13 -0.77 -3.43
C ASP A 131 -15.66 -0.44 -3.68
N ILE A 132 -15.42 0.33 -4.73
CA ILE A 132 -14.11 0.85 -5.08
C ILE A 132 -13.72 1.93 -4.08
N SER A 133 -12.47 1.95 -3.63
CA SER A 133 -11.98 3.00 -2.75
C SER A 133 -12.07 4.38 -3.43
N THR A 134 -12.64 5.35 -2.75
CA THR A 134 -12.47 6.76 -3.08
C THR A 134 -11.10 7.22 -2.60
N LEU A 135 -10.74 6.80 -1.38
CA LEU A 135 -9.45 7.05 -0.75
C LEU A 135 -9.04 5.80 0.02
N SER A 136 -7.79 5.41 -0.10
CA SER A 136 -7.15 4.44 0.78
C SER A 136 -5.93 5.07 1.43
N LEU A 137 -5.74 4.84 2.73
CA LEU A 137 -4.62 5.37 3.50
C LEU A 137 -3.97 4.21 4.25
N ALA A 138 -2.65 4.22 4.31
CA ALA A 138 -1.88 3.33 5.17
C ALA A 138 -0.81 4.12 5.92
N ALA A 139 -0.48 3.65 7.11
CA ALA A 139 0.56 4.22 7.95
C ALA A 139 1.38 3.11 8.61
N LYS A 140 2.69 3.32 8.70
CA LYS A 140 3.59 2.61 9.60
C LYS A 140 4.31 3.63 10.44
N LEU A 141 4.22 3.51 11.76
CA LEU A 141 4.88 4.45 12.66
C LEU A 141 5.57 3.73 13.81
N LYS A 142 6.63 4.31 14.29
CA LYS A 142 7.33 3.96 15.51
C LYS A 142 7.34 5.16 16.44
N MET A 143 6.96 4.93 17.70
CA MET A 143 6.96 5.94 18.74
C MET A 143 7.96 5.58 19.83
N ASP A 144 8.56 6.60 20.44
CA ASP A 144 9.37 6.45 21.63
C ASP A 144 8.51 6.32 22.91
N LYS A 145 9.16 6.18 24.06
CA LYS A 145 8.50 6.07 25.37
C LYS A 145 7.78 7.36 25.79
N ASN A 146 8.11 8.49 25.18
CA ASN A 146 7.51 9.81 25.45
C ASN A 146 6.38 10.14 24.47
N HIS A 147 5.92 9.16 23.69
CA HIS A 147 4.93 9.33 22.64
C HIS A 147 5.37 10.29 21.52
N THR A 148 6.69 10.42 21.28
CA THR A 148 7.23 11.14 20.13
C THR A 148 7.36 10.19 18.95
N ILE A 149 7.01 10.64 17.76
CA ILE A 149 7.11 9.85 16.52
C ILE A 149 8.57 9.78 16.08
N GLU A 150 9.25 8.67 16.33
CA GLU A 150 10.62 8.44 15.86
C GLU A 150 10.69 8.23 14.35
N ASN A 151 9.71 7.52 13.81
CA ASN A 151 9.61 7.27 12.38
C ASN A 151 8.15 7.11 11.96
N ILE A 152 7.83 7.62 10.78
CA ILE A 152 6.49 7.46 10.19
C ILE A 152 6.61 7.38 8.67
N ILE A 153 5.88 6.45 8.08
CA ILE A 153 5.68 6.33 6.64
C ILE A 153 4.18 6.37 6.39
N LEU A 154 3.74 7.33 5.60
CA LEU A 154 2.35 7.47 5.17
C LEU A 154 2.25 7.21 3.68
N SER A 155 1.20 6.54 3.27
CA SER A 155 0.88 6.29 1.87
C SER A 155 -0.61 6.41 1.62
N ALA A 156 -0.98 6.94 0.46
CA ALA A 156 -2.37 7.10 0.05
C ALA A 156 -2.59 6.67 -1.41
N GLY A 157 -3.77 6.10 -1.65
CA GLY A 157 -4.33 5.88 -2.98
C GLY A 157 -5.58 6.73 -3.18
N GLY A 158 -5.85 7.14 -4.42
CA GLY A 158 -6.98 8.02 -4.76
C GLY A 158 -6.66 9.52 -4.65
N VAL A 159 -5.41 9.87 -4.41
CA VAL A 159 -4.96 11.27 -4.21
C VAL A 159 -4.07 11.78 -5.34
N GLY A 160 -3.96 11.03 -6.42
CA GLY A 160 -3.15 11.39 -7.59
C GLY A 160 -3.26 10.34 -8.69
N PRO A 161 -2.50 10.47 -9.79
CA PRO A 161 -2.51 9.53 -10.90
C PRO A 161 -1.92 8.14 -10.55
N THR A 162 -1.20 8.05 -9.42
CA THR A 162 -0.65 6.82 -8.85
C THR A 162 -0.87 6.80 -7.35
N PRO A 163 -0.80 5.63 -6.68
CA PRO A 163 -0.59 5.60 -5.23
C PRO A 163 0.69 6.37 -4.88
N LEU A 164 0.69 7.07 -3.76
CA LEU A 164 1.75 7.99 -3.36
C LEU A 164 2.25 7.69 -1.94
N LEU A 165 3.55 7.93 -1.71
CA LEU A 165 4.07 8.20 -0.37
C LEU A 165 3.83 9.68 -0.04
N LEU A 166 3.39 9.96 1.19
CA LEU A 166 3.15 11.31 1.68
C LEU A 166 4.41 11.80 2.42
N ASP A 167 5.49 12.05 1.65
CA ASP A 167 6.82 12.27 2.19
C ASP A 167 6.94 13.57 3.00
N LYS A 168 6.34 14.69 2.53
CA LYS A 168 6.39 15.96 3.23
C LYS A 168 5.55 15.91 4.50
N THR A 169 4.38 15.27 4.43
CA THR A 169 3.51 15.03 5.58
C THR A 169 4.19 14.14 6.61
N SER A 170 4.81 13.05 6.18
CA SER A 170 5.58 12.15 7.05
C SER A 170 6.73 12.87 7.73
N LYS A 171 7.48 13.69 6.98
CA LYS A 171 8.60 14.49 7.54
C LYS A 171 8.12 15.51 8.57
N LEU A 172 6.98 16.17 8.35
CA LEU A 172 6.41 17.12 9.29
C LEU A 172 6.00 16.45 10.61
N LEU A 173 5.45 15.23 10.53
CA LEU A 173 4.98 14.50 11.69
C LEU A 173 6.10 13.82 12.47
N LYS A 174 7.24 13.56 11.84
CA LYS A 174 8.41 13.01 12.51
C LYS A 174 8.90 13.97 13.59
N ASP A 175 9.39 13.43 14.69
CA ASP A 175 9.87 14.16 15.87
C ASP A 175 8.79 15.00 16.57
N SER A 176 7.50 14.79 16.22
CA SER A 176 6.35 15.37 16.93
C SER A 176 5.82 14.41 17.99
N ASN A 177 5.18 14.96 19.00
CA ASN A 177 4.45 14.21 20.02
C ASN A 177 2.93 14.19 19.75
N LEU A 178 2.53 14.07 18.50
CA LEU A 178 1.16 14.17 18.00
C LEU A 178 0.51 15.55 18.20
N ARG A 179 1.29 16.55 18.62
CA ARG A 179 0.87 17.95 18.68
C ARG A 179 1.45 18.68 17.47
N PHE A 180 0.63 18.98 16.50
CA PHE A 180 1.05 19.64 15.26
C PHE A 180 0.09 20.78 14.92
N ASN A 181 0.63 21.75 14.19
CA ASN A 181 -0.17 22.84 13.64
C ASN A 181 -0.99 22.30 12.45
N GLN A 182 -2.31 22.37 12.55
CA GLN A 182 -3.22 21.87 11.52
C GLN A 182 -2.97 22.53 10.16
N ASN A 183 -2.69 23.83 10.11
CA ASN A 183 -2.42 24.55 8.86
C ASN A 183 -1.11 24.06 8.21
N ALA A 184 -0.07 23.82 9.02
CA ALA A 184 1.19 23.26 8.53
C ALA A 184 1.00 21.85 7.97
N LEU A 185 0.16 21.03 8.63
CA LEU A 185 -0.18 19.69 8.17
C LEU A 185 -0.92 19.73 6.82
N LEU A 186 -1.95 20.58 6.71
CA LEU A 186 -2.70 20.76 5.47
C LEU A 186 -1.80 21.27 4.33
N THR A 187 -0.88 22.18 4.63
CA THR A 187 0.10 22.67 3.65
C THR A 187 1.01 21.54 3.16
N ALA A 188 1.57 20.75 4.07
CA ALA A 188 2.41 19.61 3.72
C ALA A 188 1.64 18.57 2.88
N LEU A 189 0.40 18.25 3.29
CA LEU A 189 -0.46 17.32 2.58
C LEU A 189 -0.77 17.82 1.16
N ASN A 190 -1.15 19.09 0.99
CA ASN A 190 -1.41 19.67 -0.33
C ASN A 190 -0.19 19.66 -1.26
N HIS A 191 1.01 19.60 -0.70
CA HIS A 191 2.24 19.41 -1.49
C HIS A 191 2.51 17.95 -1.86
N ASP A 192 1.97 16.99 -1.14
CA ASP A 192 2.15 15.57 -1.43
C ASP A 192 1.12 15.03 -2.43
N ILE A 193 -0.08 15.60 -2.46
CA ILE A 193 -1.21 15.10 -3.26
C ILE A 193 -1.44 15.93 -4.52
N SER A 194 -2.00 15.29 -5.54
CA SER A 194 -2.47 15.93 -6.78
C SER A 194 -3.77 15.25 -7.24
N PRO A 195 -4.87 15.47 -6.52
CA PRO A 195 -6.13 14.78 -6.81
C PRO A 195 -6.61 15.10 -8.23
N ILE A 196 -7.30 14.14 -8.82
CA ILE A 196 -7.87 14.25 -10.17
C ILE A 196 -9.38 14.16 -10.08
N SER A 197 -10.08 14.98 -10.88
CA SER A 197 -11.53 14.84 -11.02
C SER A 197 -11.85 13.72 -11.99
N ASP A 198 -12.76 12.83 -11.58
CA ASP A 198 -13.28 11.75 -12.42
C ASP A 198 -14.76 11.48 -12.10
N LEU A 199 -15.32 10.40 -12.65
CA LEU A 199 -16.71 9.99 -12.41
C LEU A 199 -17.03 9.64 -10.94
N ARG A 200 -16.03 9.51 -10.08
CA ARG A 200 -16.17 9.09 -8.67
C ARG A 200 -16.10 10.24 -7.70
N GLY A 201 -15.41 11.32 -8.05
CA GLY A 201 -15.24 12.47 -7.18
C GLY A 201 -14.57 13.64 -7.89
N THR A 202 -14.69 14.79 -7.28
CA THR A 202 -13.97 16.01 -7.68
C THR A 202 -12.65 16.12 -6.93
N ALA A 203 -11.67 16.76 -7.57
CA ALA A 203 -10.36 17.05 -6.96
C ALA A 203 -10.48 17.98 -5.75
#